data_057815cfc09baf3fdf85e52dd9270c15
#
_entry.id   057815cfc09baf3fdf85e52dd9270c15
#
_cell.length_a   1.000
_cell.length_b   1.000
_cell.length_c   1.000
_cell.angle_alpha   90.00
_cell.angle_beta   90.00
_cell.angle_gamma   90.00
#
_symmetry.space_group_name_H-M   'P 1'
#
loop_
_entity.id
_entity.type
_entity.pdbx_description
1 polymer ?
#
loop_
_entity_poly.entity_id
_entity_poly.type
_entity_poly.pdbx_seq_one_letter_code
_entity_poly.pdbx_strand_id
1 'polypeptide(L)'
;MFDLLDYLSLILIFVFGVPHGAFDASIALTLGYYKNLKSKLIFIFLYILLALAVAVTWYLFPTFVLIIFLFISILHFGLGDTNWSKSFKCLLSVYINGGIIIFGISFIHYEEVDSIYRILLNDSNTYYVWYILEYGLILWSLLLPFHTYINFDEIKKDYIFRISLISIIIYTTNAIFSFSFYFCFIHSFNHI
;
A
#
# COMPACT_ATOMS: atom_id res chain seq x y z
N MET A 1 -1.04 -17.46 16.48
CA MET A 1 -0.74 -16.78 17.76
C MET A 1 0.27 -15.70 17.41
N PHE A 2 -0.02 -14.43 17.71
CA PHE A 2 0.91 -13.33 17.44
C PHE A 2 2.21 -13.53 18.21
N ASP A 3 3.33 -13.36 17.56
CA ASP A 3 4.66 -13.40 18.16
C ASP A 3 5.14 -11.98 18.58
N LEU A 4 6.33 -11.89 19.17
CA LEU A 4 6.90 -10.60 19.60
C LEU A 4 7.09 -9.64 18.42
N LEU A 5 7.41 -10.19 17.25
CA LEU A 5 7.66 -9.39 16.05
C LEU A 5 6.35 -8.76 15.53
N ASP A 6 5.23 -9.50 15.63
CA ASP A 6 3.90 -8.97 15.27
C ASP A 6 3.48 -7.80 16.16
N TYR A 7 3.69 -7.93 17.49
CA TYR A 7 3.39 -6.83 18.42
C TYR A 7 4.26 -5.60 18.15
N LEU A 8 5.55 -5.78 17.89
CA LEU A 8 6.44 -4.69 17.50
C LEU A 8 5.97 -4.03 16.21
N SER A 9 5.55 -4.82 15.23
CA SER A 9 5.03 -4.34 13.95
C SER A 9 3.77 -3.50 14.13
N LEU A 10 2.83 -3.95 14.94
CA LEU A 10 1.61 -3.21 15.25
C LEU A 10 1.91 -1.88 15.97
N ILE A 11 2.87 -1.88 16.91
CA ILE A 11 3.31 -0.65 17.58
C ILE A 11 3.94 0.32 16.57
N LEU A 12 4.79 -0.17 15.66
CA LEU A 12 5.40 0.66 14.61
C LEU A 12 4.33 1.27 13.70
N ILE A 13 3.37 0.49 13.23
CA ILE A 13 2.27 0.97 12.39
C ILE A 13 1.46 2.02 13.17
N PHE A 14 1.18 1.81 14.45
CA PHE A 14 0.44 2.78 15.26
C PHE A 14 1.21 4.08 15.45
N VAL A 15 2.51 4.00 15.78
CA VAL A 15 3.34 5.19 16.08
C VAL A 15 3.64 6.01 14.83
N PHE A 16 3.90 5.35 13.68
CA PHE A 16 4.26 6.03 12.43
C PHE A 16 3.09 6.15 11.46
N GLY A 17 2.16 5.18 11.44
CA GLY A 17 1.04 5.15 10.52
C GLY A 17 -0.08 6.13 10.88
N VAL A 18 -0.44 6.21 12.16
CA VAL A 18 -1.50 7.14 12.61
C VAL A 18 -1.12 8.60 12.34
N PRO A 19 0.12 9.07 12.64
CA PRO A 19 0.55 10.41 12.24
C PRO A 19 0.50 10.65 10.74
N HIS A 20 0.79 9.63 9.91
CA HIS A 20 0.74 9.76 8.46
C HIS A 20 -0.66 10.19 7.97
N GLY A 21 -1.73 9.59 8.50
CA GLY A 21 -3.11 10.01 8.22
C GLY A 21 -3.47 11.38 8.81
N ALA A 22 -2.80 11.83 9.87
CA ALA A 22 -3.06 13.15 10.45
C ALA A 22 -2.59 14.31 9.55
N PHE A 23 -1.69 14.08 8.61
CA PHE A 23 -1.26 15.09 7.62
C PHE A 23 -2.36 15.47 6.62
N ASP A 24 -3.43 14.68 6.47
CA ASP A 24 -4.57 15.01 5.61
C ASP A 24 -5.18 16.39 5.97
N ALA A 25 -5.24 16.71 7.26
CA ALA A 25 -5.69 18.02 7.72
C ALA A 25 -4.73 19.16 7.31
N SER A 26 -3.41 18.92 7.34
CA SER A 26 -2.40 19.88 6.88
C SER A 26 -2.47 20.12 5.37
N ILE A 27 -2.65 19.03 4.60
CA ILE A 27 -2.84 19.10 3.14
C ILE A 27 -4.12 19.88 2.82
N ALA A 28 -5.22 19.60 3.52
CA ALA A 28 -6.47 20.32 3.36
C ALA A 28 -6.33 21.81 3.67
N LEU A 29 -5.52 22.19 4.67
CA LEU A 29 -5.17 23.58 4.96
C LEU A 29 -4.40 24.22 3.79
N THR A 30 -3.38 23.56 3.29
CA THR A 30 -2.53 24.05 2.19
C THR A 30 -3.34 24.21 0.90
N LEU A 31 -4.26 23.29 0.62
CA LEU A 31 -5.17 23.34 -0.52
C LEU A 31 -6.33 24.34 -0.34
N GLY A 32 -6.42 24.99 0.84
CA GLY A 32 -7.41 26.03 1.11
C GLY A 32 -8.81 25.54 1.48
N TYR A 33 -8.97 24.26 1.81
CA TYR A 33 -10.25 23.70 2.27
C TYR A 33 -10.60 24.12 3.71
N TYR A 34 -9.68 24.75 4.44
CA TYR A 34 -9.83 25.21 5.83
C TYR A 34 -9.86 26.75 5.98
N LYS A 35 -10.19 27.49 4.91
CA LYS A 35 -10.14 28.96 4.91
C LYS A 35 -11.08 29.64 5.93
N ASN A 36 -12.22 28.99 6.21
CA ASN A 36 -13.20 29.48 7.16
C ASN A 36 -13.94 28.33 7.83
N LEU A 37 -14.70 28.62 8.89
CA LEU A 37 -15.42 27.60 9.65
C LEU A 37 -16.38 26.77 8.77
N LYS A 38 -17.06 27.40 7.82
CA LYS A 38 -17.98 26.71 6.92
C LYS A 38 -17.25 25.69 6.03
N SER A 39 -16.13 26.08 5.40
CA SER A 39 -15.35 25.16 4.55
C SER A 39 -14.74 24.01 5.37
N LYS A 40 -14.30 24.30 6.61
CA LYS A 40 -13.84 23.26 7.54
C LYS A 40 -14.93 22.24 7.88
N LEU A 41 -16.13 22.71 8.21
CA LEU A 41 -17.25 21.82 8.54
C LEU A 41 -17.68 20.99 7.33
N ILE A 42 -17.71 21.57 6.13
CA ILE A 42 -18.00 20.81 4.89
C ILE A 42 -16.94 19.74 4.64
N PHE A 43 -15.65 20.08 4.79
CA PHE A 43 -14.57 19.10 4.61
C PHE A 43 -14.71 17.94 5.60
N ILE A 44 -14.89 18.21 6.89
CA ILE A 44 -15.06 17.19 7.93
C ILE A 44 -16.29 16.33 7.63
N PHE A 45 -17.40 16.93 7.25
CA PHE A 45 -18.62 16.22 6.89
C PHE A 45 -18.40 15.27 5.71
N LEU A 46 -17.78 15.73 4.64
CA LEU A 46 -17.46 14.91 3.47
C LEU A 46 -16.48 13.78 3.79
N TYR A 47 -15.50 14.07 4.65
CA TYR A 47 -14.53 13.07 5.12
C TYR A 47 -15.20 11.95 5.91
N ILE A 48 -16.09 12.30 6.84
CA ILE A 48 -16.88 11.34 7.61
C ILE A 48 -17.83 10.56 6.69
N LEU A 49 -18.49 11.24 5.76
CA LEU A 49 -19.38 10.61 4.80
C LEU A 49 -18.65 9.58 3.92
N LEU A 50 -17.44 9.92 3.47
CA LEU A 50 -16.61 8.99 2.72
C LEU A 50 -16.22 7.78 3.57
N ALA A 51 -15.79 7.99 4.82
CA ALA A 51 -15.44 6.90 5.73
C ALA A 51 -16.64 5.96 5.99
N LEU A 52 -17.84 6.53 6.20
CA LEU A 52 -19.08 5.76 6.34
C LEU A 52 -19.42 5.00 5.05
N ALA A 53 -19.28 5.62 3.89
CA ALA A 53 -19.53 4.96 2.61
C ALA A 53 -18.59 3.76 2.42
N VAL A 54 -17.30 3.91 2.73
CA VAL A 54 -16.32 2.80 2.69
C VAL A 54 -16.72 1.70 3.67
N ALA A 55 -17.07 2.03 4.92
CA ALA A 55 -17.48 1.05 5.93
C ALA A 55 -18.75 0.27 5.52
N VAL A 56 -19.77 0.96 5.00
CA VAL A 56 -20.98 0.33 4.50
C VAL A 56 -20.69 -0.57 3.28
N THR A 57 -19.89 -0.08 2.35
CA THR A 57 -19.51 -0.88 1.16
C THR A 57 -18.70 -2.11 1.57
N TRP A 58 -17.80 -1.98 2.55
CA TRP A 58 -17.06 -3.11 3.11
C TRP A 58 -17.97 -4.15 3.72
N TYR A 59 -18.97 -3.71 4.51
CA TYR A 59 -19.95 -4.61 5.12
C TYR A 59 -20.77 -5.37 4.07
N LEU A 60 -21.17 -4.70 2.98
CA LEU A 60 -22.02 -5.30 1.94
C LEU A 60 -21.22 -6.15 0.93
N PHE A 61 -20.00 -5.74 0.59
CA PHE A 61 -19.18 -6.31 -0.49
C PHE A 61 -17.71 -6.44 -0.08
N PRO A 62 -17.36 -7.19 0.99
CA PRO A 62 -16.03 -7.19 1.57
C PRO A 62 -14.94 -7.62 0.57
N THR A 63 -15.18 -8.67 -0.22
CA THR A 63 -14.22 -9.15 -1.23
C THR A 63 -13.91 -8.10 -2.29
N PHE A 64 -14.94 -7.41 -2.78
CA PHE A 64 -14.76 -6.36 -3.78
C PHE A 64 -13.96 -5.17 -3.23
N VAL A 65 -14.29 -4.74 -2.01
CA VAL A 65 -13.58 -3.62 -1.36
C VAL A 65 -12.14 -3.98 -1.04
N LEU A 66 -11.86 -5.23 -0.61
CA LEU A 66 -10.49 -5.69 -0.38
C LEU A 66 -9.67 -5.68 -1.67
N ILE A 67 -10.22 -6.15 -2.79
CA ILE A 67 -9.54 -6.11 -4.10
C ILE A 67 -9.23 -4.67 -4.51
N ILE A 68 -10.20 -3.74 -4.38
CA ILE A 68 -9.99 -2.32 -4.67
C ILE A 68 -8.93 -1.73 -3.74
N PHE A 69 -8.96 -2.06 -2.45
CA PHE A 69 -7.98 -1.59 -1.47
C PHE A 69 -6.57 -2.04 -1.86
N LEU A 70 -6.36 -3.30 -2.23
CA LEU A 70 -5.07 -3.81 -2.66
C LEU A 70 -4.58 -3.10 -3.95
N PHE A 71 -5.48 -2.86 -4.90
CA PHE A 71 -5.14 -2.12 -6.12
C PHE A 71 -4.76 -0.67 -5.82
N ILE A 72 -5.53 0.03 -4.99
CA ILE A 72 -5.20 1.39 -4.54
C ILE A 72 -3.86 1.40 -3.80
N SER A 73 -3.58 0.38 -2.98
CA SER A 73 -2.32 0.26 -2.25
C SER A 73 -1.13 0.11 -3.19
N ILE A 74 -1.24 -0.67 -4.28
CA ILE A 74 -0.20 -0.76 -5.31
C ILE A 74 0.08 0.63 -5.90
N LEU A 75 -0.97 1.37 -6.27
CA LEU A 75 -0.81 2.72 -6.83
C LEU A 75 -0.24 3.70 -5.81
N HIS A 76 -0.74 3.68 -4.58
CA HIS A 76 -0.32 4.58 -3.52
C HIS A 76 1.16 4.41 -3.16
N PHE A 77 1.60 3.19 -2.92
CA PHE A 77 2.99 2.89 -2.61
C PHE A 77 3.91 3.19 -3.81
N GLY A 78 3.47 2.80 -5.00
CA GLY A 78 4.23 3.09 -6.20
C GLY A 78 4.37 4.57 -6.51
N LEU A 79 3.33 5.38 -6.28
CA LEU A 79 3.39 6.84 -6.42
C LEU A 79 4.34 7.48 -5.40
N GLY A 80 4.32 7.01 -4.15
CA GLY A 80 5.23 7.47 -3.10
C GLY A 80 6.69 7.18 -3.40
N ASP A 81 6.95 6.10 -4.14
CA ASP A 81 8.29 5.63 -4.47
C ASP A 81 8.81 6.08 -5.84
N THR A 82 8.01 6.83 -6.59
CA THR A 82 8.33 7.22 -7.98
C THR A 82 8.20 8.73 -8.16
N ASN A 83 9.18 9.37 -8.76
CA ASN A 83 9.07 10.76 -9.17
C ASN A 83 8.01 10.90 -10.26
N TRP A 84 6.88 11.55 -9.92
CA TRP A 84 5.72 11.61 -10.79
C TRP A 84 5.97 12.40 -12.08
N SER A 85 5.62 11.80 -13.20
CA SER A 85 5.52 12.46 -14.50
C SER A 85 4.35 11.87 -15.30
N LYS A 86 3.78 12.63 -16.22
CA LYS A 86 2.69 12.15 -17.11
C LYS A 86 3.25 11.30 -18.26
N SER A 87 4.02 10.27 -17.96
CA SER A 87 4.62 9.40 -18.96
C SER A 87 4.25 7.93 -18.72
N PHE A 88 4.25 7.14 -19.78
CA PHE A 88 4.04 5.68 -19.67
C PHE A 88 5.12 5.02 -18.79
N LYS A 89 6.37 5.48 -18.90
CA LYS A 89 7.49 5.02 -18.05
C LYS A 89 7.19 5.19 -16.56
N CYS A 90 6.63 6.34 -16.19
CA CYS A 90 6.26 6.64 -14.80
C CYS A 90 5.14 5.72 -14.31
N LEU A 91 4.07 5.55 -15.08
CA LEU A 91 2.98 4.64 -14.72
C LEU A 91 3.46 3.19 -14.54
N LEU A 92 4.36 2.75 -15.42
CA LEU A 92 4.99 1.44 -15.31
C LEU A 92 5.81 1.32 -14.03
N SER A 93 6.62 2.35 -13.70
CA SER A 93 7.40 2.39 -12.46
C SER A 93 6.52 2.37 -11.22
N VAL A 94 5.40 3.09 -11.23
CA VAL A 94 4.40 3.07 -10.13
C VAL A 94 3.88 1.66 -9.91
N TYR A 95 3.46 0.97 -10.98
CA TYR A 95 2.94 -0.39 -10.86
C TYR A 95 4.02 -1.39 -10.39
N ILE A 96 5.23 -1.30 -10.89
CA ILE A 96 6.34 -2.17 -10.51
C ILE A 96 6.76 -1.95 -9.05
N ASN A 97 6.95 -0.70 -8.63
CA ASN A 97 7.38 -0.37 -7.27
C ASN A 97 6.32 -0.72 -6.21
N GLY A 98 5.05 -0.39 -6.45
CA GLY A 98 3.99 -0.76 -5.54
C GLY A 98 3.67 -2.25 -5.54
N GLY A 99 3.82 -2.90 -6.70
CA GLY A 99 3.59 -4.33 -6.87
C GLY A 99 4.56 -5.20 -6.06
N ILE A 100 5.83 -4.80 -5.91
CA ILE A 100 6.80 -5.57 -5.12
C ILE A 100 6.33 -5.74 -3.66
N ILE A 101 5.69 -4.73 -3.09
CA ILE A 101 5.18 -4.78 -1.71
C ILE A 101 3.97 -5.71 -1.63
N ILE A 102 2.96 -5.46 -2.45
CA ILE A 102 1.70 -6.21 -2.37
C ILE A 102 1.90 -7.66 -2.83
N PHE A 103 2.49 -7.89 -4.00
CA PHE A 103 2.71 -9.25 -4.49
C PHE A 103 3.83 -9.97 -3.73
N GLY A 104 4.94 -9.28 -3.41
CA GLY A 104 6.05 -9.87 -2.68
C GLY A 104 5.61 -10.40 -1.31
N ILE A 105 4.94 -9.58 -0.51
CA ILE A 105 4.45 -10.00 0.81
C ILE A 105 3.37 -11.07 0.66
N SER A 106 2.38 -10.90 -0.22
CA SER A 106 1.27 -11.82 -0.35
C SER A 106 1.70 -13.23 -0.79
N PHE A 107 2.63 -13.34 -1.73
CA PHE A 107 2.99 -14.66 -2.26
C PHE A 107 4.13 -15.35 -1.50
N ILE A 108 5.03 -14.59 -0.87
CA ILE A 108 6.07 -15.18 0.00
C ILE A 108 5.47 -15.65 1.33
N HIS A 109 4.48 -14.92 1.86
CA HIS A 109 3.81 -15.23 3.13
C HIS A 109 2.35 -15.65 2.93
N TYR A 110 2.09 -16.50 1.92
CA TYR A 110 0.75 -16.88 1.51
C TYR A 110 -0.18 -17.28 2.67
N GLU A 111 0.26 -18.18 3.54
CA GLU A 111 -0.57 -18.70 4.64
C GLU A 111 -0.93 -17.62 5.68
N GLU A 112 0.04 -16.76 6.02
CA GLU A 112 -0.18 -15.66 6.96
C GLU A 112 -1.15 -14.64 6.35
N VAL A 113 -0.93 -14.26 5.09
CA VAL A 113 -1.75 -13.27 4.39
C VAL A 113 -3.15 -13.82 4.10
N ASP A 114 -3.29 -15.11 3.74
CA ASP A 114 -4.62 -15.73 3.58
C ASP A 114 -5.40 -15.72 4.90
N SER A 115 -4.72 -15.97 6.03
CA SER A 115 -5.34 -15.87 7.34
C SER A 115 -5.85 -14.45 7.65
N ILE A 116 -5.06 -13.43 7.29
CA ILE A 116 -5.47 -12.02 7.43
C ILE A 116 -6.67 -11.72 6.52
N TYR A 117 -6.63 -12.16 5.25
CA TYR A 117 -7.75 -11.94 4.33
C TYR A 117 -9.02 -12.63 4.79
N ARG A 118 -8.95 -13.85 5.36
CA ARG A 118 -10.10 -14.53 5.97
C ARG A 118 -10.71 -13.72 7.09
N ILE A 119 -9.90 -13.16 7.99
CA ILE A 119 -10.38 -12.29 9.06
C ILE A 119 -11.09 -11.07 8.47
N LEU A 120 -10.49 -10.41 7.48
CA LEU A 120 -11.04 -9.23 6.82
C LEU A 120 -12.34 -9.52 6.04
N LEU A 121 -12.50 -10.72 5.54
CA LEU A 121 -13.67 -11.19 4.80
C LEU A 121 -14.70 -11.92 5.68
N ASN A 122 -14.51 -11.90 7.00
CA ASN A 122 -15.38 -12.59 7.97
C ASN A 122 -15.52 -14.10 7.65
N ASP A 123 -14.38 -14.78 7.47
CA ASP A 123 -14.25 -16.18 7.08
C ASP A 123 -14.87 -16.55 5.72
N SER A 124 -15.18 -15.56 4.90
CA SER A 124 -15.62 -15.78 3.53
C SER A 124 -14.49 -16.36 2.67
N ASN A 125 -14.86 -16.88 1.51
CA ASN A 125 -13.91 -17.45 0.57
C ASN A 125 -12.95 -16.39 0.00
N THR A 126 -11.65 -16.58 0.20
CA THR A 126 -10.56 -15.71 -0.31
C THR A 126 -10.21 -15.97 -1.78
N TYR A 127 -10.84 -16.97 -2.42
CA TYR A 127 -10.53 -17.42 -3.79
C TYR A 127 -10.47 -16.29 -4.81
N TYR A 128 -11.45 -15.38 -4.83
CA TYR A 128 -11.47 -14.28 -5.79
C TYR A 128 -10.37 -13.25 -5.56
N VAL A 129 -9.96 -13.04 -4.32
CA VAL A 129 -8.83 -12.14 -3.99
C VAL A 129 -7.55 -12.73 -4.55
N TRP A 130 -7.28 -14.02 -4.26
CA TRP A 130 -6.09 -14.70 -4.77
C TRP A 130 -6.08 -14.81 -6.29
N TYR A 131 -7.23 -15.11 -6.90
CA TYR A 131 -7.37 -15.14 -8.36
C TYR A 131 -6.92 -13.83 -8.99
N ILE A 132 -7.38 -12.69 -8.49
CA ILE A 132 -6.99 -11.37 -9.00
C ILE A 132 -5.51 -11.07 -8.72
N LEU A 133 -5.01 -11.43 -7.54
CA LEU A 133 -3.60 -11.24 -7.19
C LEU A 133 -2.67 -12.08 -8.08
N GLU A 134 -3.03 -13.31 -8.42
CA GLU A 134 -2.26 -14.17 -9.33
C GLU A 134 -2.13 -13.56 -10.72
N TYR A 135 -3.23 -13.07 -11.31
CA TYR A 135 -3.16 -12.36 -12.59
C TYR A 135 -2.35 -11.07 -12.48
N GLY A 136 -2.49 -10.35 -11.38
CA GLY A 136 -1.69 -9.16 -11.09
C GLY A 136 -0.20 -9.49 -11.03
N LEU A 137 0.18 -10.57 -10.33
CA LEU A 137 1.57 -11.04 -10.24
C LEU A 137 2.13 -11.47 -11.61
N ILE A 138 1.34 -12.21 -12.41
CA ILE A 138 1.73 -12.60 -13.77
C ILE A 138 2.02 -11.36 -14.60
N LEU A 139 1.10 -10.40 -14.60
CA LEU A 139 1.28 -9.14 -15.32
C LEU A 139 2.50 -8.37 -14.81
N TRP A 140 2.68 -8.29 -13.48
CA TRP A 140 3.83 -7.65 -12.85
C TRP A 140 5.15 -8.31 -13.28
N SER A 141 5.21 -9.63 -13.27
CA SER A 141 6.38 -10.42 -13.66
C SER A 141 6.75 -10.23 -15.14
N LEU A 142 5.75 -10.11 -16.03
CA LEU A 142 5.95 -9.84 -17.45
C LEU A 142 6.43 -8.40 -17.70
N LEU A 143 5.93 -7.45 -16.92
CA LEU A 143 6.28 -6.04 -17.07
C LEU A 143 7.59 -5.67 -16.40
N LEU A 144 8.08 -6.43 -15.42
CA LEU A 144 9.32 -6.16 -14.71
C LEU A 144 10.56 -6.09 -15.62
N PRO A 145 10.84 -7.07 -16.50
CA PRO A 145 11.97 -6.97 -17.42
C PRO A 145 11.81 -5.82 -18.42
N PHE A 146 10.60 -5.54 -18.86
CA PHE A 146 10.32 -4.41 -19.75
C PHE A 146 10.59 -3.07 -19.05
N HIS A 147 10.14 -2.92 -17.78
CA HIS A 147 10.45 -1.77 -16.95
C HIS A 147 11.95 -1.57 -16.78
N THR A 148 12.67 -2.65 -16.46
CA THR A 148 14.13 -2.62 -16.28
C THR A 148 14.84 -2.19 -17.57
N TYR A 149 14.41 -2.68 -18.71
CA TYR A 149 14.97 -2.30 -20.00
C TYR A 149 14.76 -0.83 -20.35
N ILE A 150 13.52 -0.32 -20.18
CA ILE A 150 13.19 1.07 -20.52
C ILE A 150 13.83 2.09 -19.58
N ASN A 151 14.01 1.74 -18.30
CA ASN A 151 14.54 2.63 -17.28
C ASN A 151 16.01 2.33 -16.93
N PHE A 152 16.70 1.55 -17.75
CA PHE A 152 18.06 1.07 -17.44
C PHE A 152 19.02 2.21 -17.06
N ASP A 153 18.98 3.32 -17.80
CA ASP A 153 19.84 4.49 -17.55
C ASP A 153 19.42 5.29 -16.30
N GLU A 154 18.16 5.12 -15.86
CA GLU A 154 17.60 5.81 -14.70
C GLU A 154 17.73 4.98 -13.42
N ILE A 155 18.05 3.68 -13.52
CA ILE A 155 18.24 2.77 -12.39
C ILE A 155 19.55 3.11 -11.68
N LYS A 156 19.41 3.84 -10.58
CA LYS A 156 20.55 4.23 -9.72
C LYS A 156 20.86 3.14 -8.69
N LYS A 157 22.08 3.20 -8.13
CA LYS A 157 22.51 2.30 -7.04
C LYS A 157 21.54 2.33 -5.85
N ASP A 158 21.02 3.51 -5.51
CA ASP A 158 20.06 3.68 -4.41
C ASP A 158 18.74 2.94 -4.64
N TYR A 159 18.27 2.92 -5.90
CA TYR A 159 17.09 2.13 -6.28
C TYR A 159 17.35 0.63 -6.08
N ILE A 160 18.47 0.13 -6.58
CA ILE A 160 18.85 -1.29 -6.45
C ILE A 160 19.00 -1.65 -4.97
N PHE A 161 19.66 -0.80 -4.18
CA PHE A 161 19.83 -1.01 -2.75
C PHE A 161 18.46 -1.09 -2.04
N ARG A 162 17.55 -0.16 -2.32
CA ARG A 162 16.20 -0.13 -1.74
C ARG A 162 15.42 -1.39 -2.07
N ILE A 163 15.37 -1.79 -3.35
CA ILE A 163 14.64 -3.00 -3.77
C ILE A 163 15.26 -4.25 -3.14
N SER A 164 16.60 -4.33 -3.08
CA SER A 164 17.29 -5.45 -2.43
C SER A 164 16.97 -5.52 -0.94
N LEU A 165 16.98 -4.38 -0.24
CA LEU A 165 16.64 -4.30 1.17
C LEU A 165 15.20 -4.78 1.43
N ILE A 166 14.24 -4.27 0.65
CA ILE A 166 12.84 -4.68 0.74
C ILE A 166 12.72 -6.20 0.51
N SER A 167 13.34 -6.73 -0.53
CA SER A 167 13.30 -8.16 -0.85
C SER A 167 13.90 -9.02 0.26
N ILE A 168 15.01 -8.61 0.86
CA ILE A 168 15.62 -9.31 1.99
C ILE A 168 14.68 -9.32 3.19
N ILE A 169 14.09 -8.18 3.54
CA ILE A 169 13.15 -8.08 4.67
C ILE A 169 11.94 -8.98 4.42
N ILE A 170 11.33 -8.92 3.23
CA ILE A 170 10.18 -9.78 2.90
C ILE A 170 10.56 -11.26 3.02
N TYR A 171 11.76 -11.65 2.60
CA TYR A 171 12.16 -13.05 2.64
C TYR A 171 12.54 -13.56 4.04
N THR A 172 13.05 -12.68 4.91
CA THR A 172 13.64 -13.08 6.21
C THR A 172 12.74 -12.85 7.42
N THR A 173 11.63 -12.12 7.24
CA THR A 173 10.70 -11.79 8.34
C THR A 173 9.28 -12.25 8.01
N ASN A 174 8.30 -12.05 8.90
CA ASN A 174 6.90 -12.36 8.64
C ASN A 174 6.18 -11.24 7.85
N ALA A 175 4.93 -11.50 7.41
CA ALA A 175 4.16 -10.60 6.58
C ALA A 175 3.92 -9.23 7.23
N ILE A 176 3.54 -9.23 8.53
CA ILE A 176 3.19 -8.00 9.25
C ILE A 176 4.43 -7.12 9.47
N PHE A 177 5.56 -7.73 9.82
CA PHE A 177 6.82 -6.98 9.99
C PHE A 177 7.34 -6.45 8.66
N SER A 178 7.31 -7.25 7.59
CA SER A 178 7.70 -6.84 6.25
C SER A 178 6.94 -5.58 5.81
N PHE A 179 5.62 -5.60 6.00
CA PHE A 179 4.77 -4.45 5.70
C PHE A 179 5.09 -3.25 6.60
N SER A 180 5.19 -3.45 7.92
CA SER A 180 5.45 -2.35 8.85
C SER A 180 6.81 -1.71 8.62
N PHE A 181 7.84 -2.50 8.35
CA PHE A 181 9.17 -2.00 8.03
C PHE A 181 9.16 -1.11 6.78
N TYR A 182 8.59 -1.63 5.68
CA TYR A 182 8.46 -0.85 4.46
C TYR A 182 7.68 0.45 4.71
N PHE A 183 6.51 0.34 5.31
CA PHE A 183 5.61 1.46 5.53
C PHE A 183 6.23 2.54 6.41
N CYS A 184 6.82 2.15 7.55
CA CYS A 184 7.35 3.09 8.52
C CYS A 184 8.70 3.69 8.12
N PHE A 185 9.62 2.87 7.56
CA PHE A 185 11.01 3.28 7.35
C PHE A 185 11.37 3.63 5.90
N ILE A 186 10.57 3.22 4.93
CA ILE A 186 10.81 3.53 3.53
C ILE A 186 9.76 4.48 3.00
N HIS A 187 8.49 4.10 3.06
CA HIS A 187 7.41 4.89 2.48
C HIS A 187 7.16 6.20 3.24
N SER A 188 7.02 6.16 4.57
CA SER A 188 6.73 7.36 5.36
C SER A 188 7.87 8.38 5.34
N PHE A 189 9.13 7.93 5.29
CA PHE A 189 10.28 8.85 5.21
C PHE A 189 10.36 9.61 3.88
N ASN A 190 9.83 9.07 2.81
CA ASN A 190 9.80 9.76 1.52
C ASN A 190 8.73 10.87 1.46
N HIS A 191 7.86 10.96 2.47
CA HIS A 191 6.74 11.91 2.53
C HIS A 191 6.87 12.97 3.65
N ILE A 192 7.95 12.95 4.41
CA ILE A 192 8.31 13.98 5.41
C ILE A 192 9.33 14.94 4.80
#